data_204b4f65474f479898dc5dbadd76a297
#
_entry.id   204b4f65474f479898dc5dbadd76a297
#
_cell.length_a   1.000
_cell.length_b   1.000
_cell.length_c   1.000
_cell.angle_alpha   90.00
_cell.angle_beta   90.00
_cell.angle_gamma   90.00
#
_symmetry.space_group_name_H-M   'P 1'
#
loop_
_entity.id
_entity.type
_entity.pdbx_description
1 polymer ?
#
loop_
_entity_poly.entity_id
_entity_poly.type
_entity_poly.pdbx_seq_one_letter_code
_entity_poly.pdbx_strand_id
1 'polypeptide(L)'
;SWGIVADVNQGPAAIRDTAALIEADADIAALIAKDIKIGSQNLERLVSTADGIQMTGDTLSANHHASNVLFNIMRGGLFIDNYAIDKSDLTSFCAQWNQRVFEANTTFFDALPETLLYHDLDAALLDNTDLQLERLCREYLPLSFSRRHGDPSRPWNRFAIKVKDEKGKKLLNYEGNWRDIFQNWEALSSSVPCFGANMISKFVNATTADGYNPYRITRQGIDWERPEPENPWANIGYWGDHQLIYLLKLIEQSVAHNPAALESMMFRDAYAYANVPYRIKSYASILSDPYDTIEFDESLDRVIDKRVEEMGADGRLMPDPNGGVYQVNLAEKILVTLLSKIANFIPDTGIWMNTQRPEWNDANNALVGTGVSVVTLCYLHRFLNKVVPLFSALSQETVQLSEEEAEFLGEVRSVLASHQSSIGAGPVSDTIRKDVMEALGTAAERYRNRIYEQGCSAVKQTVKLANVIDCLARARDVSAVSIRSNRRSDGLYHAYNRIAVNTDGVQIKYLYEMLEGQVAVLSSELLEADESLSLLKTLRNSPLYTARQHSYLLYPNRQLPSFMARNLVPRTFVESSRLMTALLSSGNTDLVEQDQSGQVYFAGKFNNTASVAAALTRLASEGYAEDVAAER
;
A
#
# COMPACT_ATOMS: atom_id res chain seq x y z
N SER A 1 37.61 16.28 29.06
CA SER A 1 36.31 15.68 28.71
C SER A 1 35.31 16.81 28.46
N TRP A 2 34.42 16.63 27.56
CA TRP A 2 33.31 17.54 27.31
C TRP A 2 32.01 16.73 27.21
N GLY A 3 30.88 17.34 27.56
CA GLY A 3 29.59 16.73 27.52
C GLY A 3 28.55 17.71 26.97
N ILE A 4 27.41 17.20 26.56
CA ILE A 4 26.25 17.97 26.10
C ILE A 4 25.10 17.68 27.05
N VAL A 5 24.51 18.72 27.61
CA VAL A 5 23.24 18.67 28.33
C VAL A 5 22.18 19.28 27.40
N ALA A 6 21.18 18.49 27.06
CA ALA A 6 20.08 18.93 26.24
C ALA A 6 18.74 18.54 26.87
N ASP A 7 17.81 19.47 26.88
CA ASP A 7 16.44 19.22 27.26
C ASP A 7 15.50 19.78 26.19
N VAL A 8 14.29 19.20 26.07
CA VAL A 8 13.32 19.58 25.04
C VAL A 8 12.00 19.98 25.71
N ASN A 9 11.27 20.89 25.08
CA ASN A 9 9.98 21.42 25.56
C ASN A 9 10.08 22.18 26.89
N GLN A 10 11.22 22.83 27.12
CA GLN A 10 11.45 23.65 28.30
C GLN A 10 11.23 25.14 28.02
N GLY A 11 10.66 25.85 28.98
CA GLY A 11 10.55 27.29 28.89
C GLY A 11 11.87 28.01 29.13
N PRO A 12 11.96 29.35 28.91
CA PRO A 12 13.18 30.14 29.11
C PRO A 12 13.79 30.06 30.50
N ALA A 13 12.99 29.75 31.55
CA ALA A 13 13.48 29.56 32.90
C ALA A 13 14.43 28.37 33.02
N ALA A 14 14.15 27.26 32.35
CA ALA A 14 14.99 26.07 32.38
C ALA A 14 16.36 26.28 31.77
N ILE A 15 16.53 27.25 30.86
CA ILE A 15 17.82 27.64 30.31
C ILE A 15 18.73 28.18 31.44
N ARG A 16 18.18 29.01 32.34
CA ARG A 16 18.93 29.54 33.48
C ARG A 16 19.29 28.46 34.49
N ASP A 17 18.37 27.52 34.75
CA ASP A 17 18.63 26.40 35.64
C ASP A 17 19.72 25.46 35.09
N THR A 18 19.70 25.21 33.81
CA THR A 18 20.76 24.42 33.12
C THR A 18 22.09 25.15 33.11
N ALA A 19 22.12 26.47 32.90
CA ALA A 19 23.34 27.27 32.95
C ALA A 19 23.91 27.30 34.39
N ALA A 20 23.06 27.49 35.39
CA ALA A 20 23.45 27.46 36.81
C ALA A 20 24.01 26.09 37.22
N LEU A 21 23.48 24.98 36.68
CA LEU A 21 23.99 23.64 36.94
C LEU A 21 25.42 23.46 36.37
N ILE A 22 25.70 24.04 35.20
CA ILE A 22 27.02 23.99 34.57
C ILE A 22 28.01 24.88 35.36
N GLU A 23 27.59 26.06 35.78
CA GLU A 23 28.41 27.02 36.52
C GLU A 23 28.72 26.58 37.96
N ALA A 24 27.89 25.72 38.56
CA ALA A 24 28.05 25.26 39.95
C ALA A 24 29.14 24.20 40.16
N ASP A 25 30.01 23.95 39.19
CA ASP A 25 31.06 22.92 39.23
C ASP A 25 30.52 21.51 39.58
N ALA A 26 29.32 21.22 39.11
CA ALA A 26 28.66 19.95 39.34
C ALA A 26 29.48 18.81 38.73
N ASP A 27 29.47 17.65 39.39
CA ASP A 27 30.10 16.44 38.82
C ASP A 27 29.35 15.98 37.57
N ILE A 28 29.70 16.57 36.44
CA ILE A 28 29.10 16.30 35.13
C ILE A 28 29.26 14.81 34.75
N ALA A 29 30.34 14.15 35.18
CA ALA A 29 30.56 12.73 34.91
C ALA A 29 29.53 11.87 35.64
N ALA A 30 29.22 12.19 36.88
CA ALA A 30 28.17 11.52 37.66
C ALA A 30 26.76 11.78 37.07
N LEU A 31 26.49 13.00 36.62
CA LEU A 31 25.23 13.34 35.95
C LEU A 31 25.04 12.53 34.65
N ILE A 32 26.08 12.45 33.81
CA ILE A 32 26.05 11.65 32.58
C ILE A 32 25.86 10.17 32.89
N ALA A 33 26.58 9.63 33.87
CA ALA A 33 26.44 8.22 34.28
C ALA A 33 25.00 7.91 34.78
N LYS A 34 24.44 8.84 35.57
CA LYS A 34 23.03 8.74 36.03
C LYS A 34 22.06 8.76 34.84
N ASP A 35 22.24 9.64 33.87
CA ASP A 35 21.37 9.78 32.72
C ASP A 35 21.45 8.53 31.82
N ILE A 36 22.63 7.99 31.58
CA ILE A 36 22.83 6.71 30.86
C ILE A 36 22.06 5.59 31.60
N LYS A 37 22.15 5.52 32.91
CA LYS A 37 21.44 4.51 33.71
C LYS A 37 19.92 4.68 33.58
N ILE A 38 19.40 5.91 33.64
CA ILE A 38 17.98 6.21 33.44
C ILE A 38 17.56 5.80 32.02
N GLY A 39 18.36 6.10 31.02
CA GLY A 39 18.12 5.71 29.63
C GLY A 39 18.01 4.18 29.47
N SER A 40 18.93 3.42 30.06
CA SER A 40 18.90 1.95 30.05
C SER A 40 17.67 1.39 30.76
N GLN A 41 17.35 1.91 31.95
CA GLN A 41 16.15 1.50 32.69
C GLN A 41 14.86 1.81 31.94
N ASN A 42 14.78 2.97 31.27
CA ASN A 42 13.64 3.31 30.43
C ASN A 42 13.51 2.34 29.25
N LEU A 43 14.62 1.96 28.62
CA LEU A 43 14.61 1.00 27.53
C LEU A 43 14.10 -0.37 27.99
N GLU A 44 14.62 -0.89 29.12
CA GLU A 44 14.14 -2.15 29.71
C GLU A 44 12.64 -2.09 30.01
N ARG A 45 12.17 -0.99 30.62
CA ARG A 45 10.75 -0.78 30.90
C ARG A 45 9.92 -0.78 29.60
N LEU A 46 10.36 -0.08 28.55
CA LEU A 46 9.63 0.01 27.29
C LEU A 46 9.55 -1.36 26.59
N VAL A 47 10.65 -2.10 26.57
CA VAL A 47 10.68 -3.45 25.97
C VAL A 47 9.81 -4.42 26.78
N SER A 48 9.83 -4.33 28.12
CA SER A 48 8.95 -5.13 28.99
C SER A 48 7.48 -4.80 28.77
N THR A 49 7.15 -3.51 28.61
CA THR A 49 5.76 -3.04 28.38
C THR A 49 5.18 -3.58 27.09
N ALA A 50 6.03 -3.88 26.09
CA ALA A 50 5.64 -4.50 24.83
C ALA A 50 5.88 -6.03 24.82
N ASP A 51 5.95 -6.66 25.99
CA ASP A 51 6.17 -8.10 26.15
C ASP A 51 7.45 -8.63 25.49
N GLY A 52 8.46 -7.78 25.38
CA GLY A 52 9.73 -8.10 24.68
C GLY A 52 10.74 -8.85 25.54
N ILE A 53 10.56 -8.89 26.87
CA ILE A 53 11.47 -9.59 27.78
C ILE A 53 10.81 -10.92 28.20
N GLN A 54 11.34 -12.02 27.67
CA GLN A 54 10.83 -13.37 27.96
C GLN A 54 11.88 -14.21 28.67
N MET A 55 11.46 -14.91 29.73
CA MET A 55 12.28 -15.82 30.50
C MET A 55 12.02 -17.25 30.05
N THR A 56 12.66 -17.67 28.98
CA THR A 56 12.53 -19.02 28.43
C THR A 56 13.85 -19.80 28.55
N GLY A 57 13.79 -21.14 28.45
CA GLY A 57 15.00 -21.97 28.38
C GLY A 57 15.77 -21.85 27.07
N ASP A 58 15.18 -21.26 26.03
CA ASP A 58 15.82 -20.98 24.75
C ASP A 58 16.27 -19.50 24.70
N THR A 59 17.51 -19.27 25.11
CA THR A 59 18.11 -17.94 25.13
C THR A 59 18.22 -17.31 23.75
N LEU A 60 18.41 -18.10 22.69
CA LEU A 60 18.53 -17.58 21.33
C LEU A 60 17.20 -16.99 20.85
N SER A 61 16.10 -17.75 21.03
CA SER A 61 14.74 -17.28 20.69
C SER A 61 14.33 -16.09 21.54
N ALA A 62 14.62 -16.10 22.85
CA ALA A 62 14.33 -14.97 23.74
C ALA A 62 15.05 -13.69 23.32
N ASN A 63 16.34 -13.77 22.99
CA ASN A 63 17.14 -12.63 22.51
C ASN A 63 16.67 -12.15 21.14
N HIS A 64 16.29 -13.05 20.25
CA HIS A 64 15.76 -12.72 18.94
C HIS A 64 14.42 -11.97 19.08
N HIS A 65 13.53 -12.46 19.93
CA HIS A 65 12.26 -11.80 20.23
C HIS A 65 12.47 -10.40 20.82
N ALA A 66 13.33 -10.27 21.84
CA ALA A 66 13.65 -8.98 22.46
C ALA A 66 14.22 -7.98 21.45
N SER A 67 15.12 -8.44 20.57
CA SER A 67 15.69 -7.60 19.51
C SER A 67 14.64 -7.15 18.50
N ASN A 68 13.72 -8.04 18.14
CA ASN A 68 12.63 -7.74 17.21
C ASN A 68 11.64 -6.73 17.80
N VAL A 69 11.25 -6.91 19.08
CA VAL A 69 10.39 -5.97 19.79
C VAL A 69 11.05 -4.60 19.91
N LEU A 70 12.34 -4.56 20.29
CA LEU A 70 13.11 -3.31 20.36
C LEU A 70 13.17 -2.60 19.01
N PHE A 71 13.42 -3.33 17.93
CA PHE A 71 13.43 -2.78 16.57
C PHE A 71 12.07 -2.16 16.20
N ASN A 72 10.97 -2.83 16.54
CA ASN A 72 9.62 -2.35 16.27
C ASN A 72 9.24 -1.13 17.12
N ILE A 73 9.64 -1.10 18.39
CA ILE A 73 9.49 0.09 19.25
C ILE A 73 10.20 1.29 18.63
N MET A 74 11.40 1.09 18.11
CA MET A 74 12.18 2.16 17.48
C MET A 74 11.59 2.65 16.17
N ARG A 75 10.85 1.82 15.45
CA ARG A 75 10.27 2.13 14.14
C ARG A 75 8.76 2.34 14.16
N GLY A 76 8.03 1.56 14.93
CA GLY A 76 6.59 1.48 14.90
C GLY A 76 5.87 1.99 16.15
N GLY A 77 6.62 2.33 17.18
CA GLY A 77 6.06 2.70 18.48
C GLY A 77 5.75 1.51 19.38
N LEU A 78 5.05 1.75 20.46
CA LEU A 78 4.69 0.73 21.43
C LEU A 78 3.31 1.01 22.04
N PHE A 79 2.66 -0.05 22.48
CA PHE A 79 1.49 0.06 23.35
C PHE A 79 1.94 0.49 24.76
N ILE A 80 1.35 1.58 25.26
CA ILE A 80 1.64 2.07 26.60
C ILE A 80 0.86 1.23 27.60
N ASP A 81 1.54 0.84 28.68
CA ASP A 81 0.95 0.08 29.78
C ASP A 81 0.32 -1.27 29.33
N ASN A 82 0.88 -1.91 28.30
CA ASN A 82 0.48 -3.20 27.76
C ASN A 82 -0.99 -3.22 27.30
N TYR A 83 -1.86 -3.85 28.09
CA TYR A 83 -3.27 -4.04 27.79
C TYR A 83 -4.18 -3.03 28.52
N ALA A 84 -3.60 -2.15 29.34
CA ALA A 84 -4.35 -1.16 30.09
C ALA A 84 -4.70 0.05 29.22
N ILE A 85 -5.93 0.52 29.39
CA ILE A 85 -6.50 1.66 28.69
C ILE A 85 -6.84 2.72 29.74
N ASP A 86 -6.38 3.94 29.55
CA ASP A 86 -6.79 5.10 30.33
C ASP A 86 -8.15 5.59 29.79
N LYS A 87 -9.17 5.60 30.65
CA LYS A 87 -10.53 6.06 30.33
C LYS A 87 -10.53 7.46 29.74
N SER A 88 -9.74 8.37 30.30
CA SER A 88 -9.72 9.77 29.84
C SER A 88 -9.16 9.88 28.43
N ASP A 89 -8.19 9.04 28.04
CA ASP A 89 -7.62 9.01 26.71
C ASP A 89 -8.59 8.38 25.69
N LEU A 90 -9.25 7.27 26.04
CA LEU A 90 -10.29 6.65 25.22
C LEU A 90 -11.46 7.61 24.97
N THR A 91 -11.94 8.27 26.03
CA THR A 91 -13.03 9.25 25.97
C THR A 91 -12.67 10.42 25.05
N SER A 92 -11.46 10.98 25.24
CA SER A 92 -10.96 12.06 24.37
C SER A 92 -10.82 11.63 22.91
N PHE A 93 -10.36 10.41 22.66
CA PHE A 93 -10.29 9.85 21.32
C PHE A 93 -11.67 9.78 20.67
N CYS A 94 -12.66 9.18 21.34
CA CYS A 94 -14.01 9.04 20.80
C CYS A 94 -14.67 10.40 20.54
N ALA A 95 -14.51 11.37 21.44
CA ALA A 95 -15.04 12.72 21.27
C ALA A 95 -14.43 13.46 20.07
N GLN A 96 -13.11 13.32 19.85
CA GLN A 96 -12.42 13.92 18.69
C GLN A 96 -12.81 13.26 17.36
N TRP A 97 -13.12 11.99 17.39
CA TRP A 97 -13.51 11.27 16.20
C TRP A 97 -14.96 11.55 15.80
N ASN A 98 -15.89 11.48 16.78
CA ASN A 98 -17.29 11.75 16.52
C ASN A 98 -17.98 12.28 17.77
N GLN A 99 -18.08 13.60 17.86
CA GLN A 99 -18.68 14.27 19.00
C GLN A 99 -20.15 13.84 19.26
N ARG A 100 -20.92 13.63 18.18
CA ARG A 100 -22.34 13.22 18.29
C ARG A 100 -22.50 11.83 18.90
N VAL A 101 -21.68 10.87 18.44
CA VAL A 101 -21.69 9.51 19.00
C VAL A 101 -21.21 9.52 20.44
N PHE A 102 -20.19 10.31 20.75
CA PHE A 102 -19.71 10.46 22.12
C PHE A 102 -20.80 11.01 23.05
N GLU A 103 -21.47 12.09 22.68
CA GLU A 103 -22.53 12.72 23.47
C GLU A 103 -23.74 11.79 23.66
N ALA A 104 -24.09 10.99 22.65
CA ALA A 104 -25.16 10.00 22.74
C ALA A 104 -24.84 8.83 23.68
N ASN A 105 -23.55 8.58 23.97
CA ASN A 105 -23.08 7.42 24.74
C ASN A 105 -22.36 7.82 26.05
N THR A 106 -22.60 8.99 26.62
CA THR A 106 -21.95 9.45 27.87
C THR A 106 -22.15 8.46 29.01
N THR A 107 -23.33 7.86 29.12
CA THR A 107 -23.62 6.85 30.16
C THR A 107 -22.70 5.63 30.07
N PHE A 108 -22.36 5.19 28.84
CA PHE A 108 -21.42 4.11 28.62
C PHE A 108 -20.03 4.47 29.15
N PHE A 109 -19.53 5.66 28.77
CA PHE A 109 -18.21 6.12 29.22
C PHE A 109 -18.17 6.37 30.74
N ASP A 110 -19.22 6.91 31.32
CA ASP A 110 -19.30 7.15 32.76
C ASP A 110 -19.21 5.85 33.58
N ALA A 111 -19.79 4.77 33.06
CA ALA A 111 -19.78 3.45 33.70
C ALA A 111 -18.40 2.75 33.66
N LEU A 112 -17.49 3.15 32.77
CA LEU A 112 -16.15 2.56 32.70
C LEU A 112 -15.27 2.96 33.88
N PRO A 113 -14.42 2.06 34.40
CA PRO A 113 -13.42 2.40 35.42
C PRO A 113 -12.34 3.33 34.84
N GLU A 114 -11.64 4.07 35.71
CA GLU A 114 -10.58 5.03 35.32
C GLU A 114 -9.45 4.36 34.51
N THR A 115 -9.16 3.11 34.83
CA THR A 115 -8.26 2.26 34.04
C THR A 115 -8.95 0.91 33.82
N LEU A 116 -9.02 0.46 32.59
CA LEU A 116 -9.63 -0.81 32.21
C LEU A 116 -8.67 -1.63 31.36
N LEU A 117 -8.82 -2.93 31.38
CA LEU A 117 -8.09 -3.82 30.49
C LEU A 117 -8.82 -3.91 29.15
N TYR A 118 -8.08 -4.26 28.10
CA TYR A 118 -8.66 -4.40 26.77
C TYR A 118 -9.88 -5.33 26.72
N HIS A 119 -9.81 -6.49 27.41
CA HIS A 119 -10.92 -7.45 27.45
C HIS A 119 -12.18 -6.93 28.16
N ASP A 120 -12.01 -6.00 29.13
CA ASP A 120 -13.16 -5.39 29.80
C ASP A 120 -13.89 -4.42 28.87
N LEU A 121 -13.13 -3.69 28.01
CA LEU A 121 -13.71 -2.85 26.97
C LEU A 121 -14.45 -3.70 25.93
N ASP A 122 -13.85 -4.79 25.47
CA ASP A 122 -14.46 -5.69 24.48
C ASP A 122 -15.75 -6.32 25.04
N ALA A 123 -15.75 -6.76 26.29
CA ALA A 123 -16.94 -7.29 26.97
C ALA A 123 -18.05 -6.21 27.11
N ALA A 124 -17.70 -4.98 27.49
CA ALA A 124 -18.67 -3.89 27.59
C ALA A 124 -19.30 -3.52 26.23
N LEU A 125 -18.55 -3.66 25.14
CA LEU A 125 -19.03 -3.43 23.77
C LEU A 125 -19.98 -4.52 23.27
N LEU A 126 -19.83 -5.77 23.71
CA LEU A 126 -20.72 -6.87 23.33
C LEU A 126 -22.17 -6.64 23.80
N ASP A 127 -22.34 -5.99 24.95
CA ASP A 127 -23.64 -5.65 25.52
C ASP A 127 -24.24 -4.36 24.92
N ASN A 128 -23.46 -3.61 24.12
CA ASN A 128 -23.88 -2.36 23.50
C ASN A 128 -24.48 -2.60 22.10
N THR A 129 -25.58 -1.88 21.82
CA THR A 129 -26.30 -1.97 20.54
C THR A 129 -25.93 -0.86 19.56
N ASP A 130 -25.18 0.15 19.98
CA ASP A 130 -24.71 1.25 19.12
C ASP A 130 -23.45 0.83 18.36
N LEU A 131 -23.64 0.44 17.09
CA LEU A 131 -22.56 0.03 16.21
C LEU A 131 -21.58 1.15 15.87
N GLN A 132 -21.98 2.43 15.98
CA GLN A 132 -21.08 3.57 15.80
C GLN A 132 -20.11 3.68 16.97
N LEU A 133 -20.62 3.50 18.20
CA LEU A 133 -19.76 3.45 19.37
C LEU A 133 -18.81 2.26 19.31
N GLU A 134 -19.30 1.08 18.93
CA GLU A 134 -18.45 -0.10 18.77
C GLU A 134 -17.34 0.14 17.77
N ARG A 135 -17.63 0.72 16.59
CA ARG A 135 -16.64 1.08 15.59
C ARG A 135 -15.56 2.00 16.15
N LEU A 136 -15.94 3.07 16.83
CA LEU A 136 -15.00 4.02 17.42
C LEU A 136 -14.08 3.35 18.44
N CYS A 137 -14.63 2.56 19.35
CA CYS A 137 -13.85 1.86 20.37
C CYS A 137 -12.92 0.80 19.75
N ARG A 138 -13.35 0.13 18.67
CA ARG A 138 -12.50 -0.82 17.94
C ARG A 138 -11.40 -0.16 17.11
N GLU A 139 -11.51 1.13 16.80
CA GLU A 139 -10.43 1.88 16.17
C GLU A 139 -9.42 2.46 17.17
N TYR A 140 -9.74 2.43 18.46
CA TYR A 140 -8.85 2.95 19.48
C TYR A 140 -7.61 2.07 19.66
N LEU A 141 -6.44 2.72 19.68
CA LEU A 141 -5.15 2.09 19.93
C LEU A 141 -4.35 2.96 20.89
N PRO A 142 -4.03 2.48 22.10
CA PRO A 142 -3.21 3.21 23.07
C PRO A 142 -1.72 3.16 22.71
N LEU A 143 -1.40 3.66 21.51
CA LEU A 143 -0.11 3.56 20.86
C LEU A 143 0.65 4.88 20.92
N SER A 144 1.92 4.81 21.30
CA SER A 144 2.87 5.91 21.22
C SER A 144 3.99 5.59 20.25
N PHE A 145 4.32 6.54 19.39
CA PHE A 145 5.35 6.40 18.38
C PHE A 145 6.74 6.81 18.83
N SER A 146 7.74 6.15 18.21
CA SER A 146 9.06 6.73 18.08
C SER A 146 9.12 7.70 16.89
N ARG A 147 10.06 8.65 16.91
CA ARG A 147 10.24 9.66 15.85
C ARG A 147 10.69 9.09 14.49
N ARG A 148 11.05 7.81 14.40
CA ARG A 148 11.56 7.19 13.17
C ARG A 148 10.49 6.41 12.42
N HIS A 149 9.27 6.49 12.87
CA HIS A 149 8.17 5.83 12.21
C HIS A 149 7.87 6.50 10.88
N GLY A 150 7.55 5.70 9.86
CA GLY A 150 7.19 6.20 8.55
C GLY A 150 8.32 6.92 7.82
N ASP A 151 9.57 6.67 8.21
CA ASP A 151 10.75 7.31 7.63
C ASP A 151 10.69 8.85 7.66
N PRO A 152 10.66 9.47 8.86
CA PRO A 152 10.62 10.93 9.00
C PRO A 152 11.91 11.62 8.54
N SER A 153 12.94 10.86 8.15
CA SER A 153 14.16 11.41 7.56
C SER A 153 13.97 11.90 6.12
N ARG A 154 12.89 11.50 5.45
CA ARG A 154 12.58 11.96 4.11
C ARG A 154 11.97 13.36 4.15
N PRO A 155 12.54 14.35 3.47
CA PRO A 155 12.12 15.75 3.58
C PRO A 155 10.71 16.02 3.06
N TRP A 156 10.16 15.13 2.25
CA TRP A 156 8.77 15.21 1.75
C TRP A 156 7.74 14.61 2.70
N ASN A 157 8.15 13.86 3.73
CA ASN A 157 7.26 13.38 4.77
C ASN A 157 7.04 14.47 5.82
N ARG A 158 5.86 15.06 5.82
CA ARG A 158 5.47 16.14 6.76
C ARG A 158 4.77 15.56 7.98
N PHE A 159 5.47 14.76 8.79
CA PHE A 159 4.91 14.22 10.02
C PHE A 159 5.09 15.15 11.19
N ALA A 160 4.03 15.34 11.96
CA ALA A 160 4.00 16.15 13.18
C ALA A 160 3.70 15.29 14.41
N ILE A 161 4.55 14.30 14.72
CA ILE A 161 4.33 13.39 15.85
C ILE A 161 4.61 14.13 17.14
N LYS A 162 3.56 14.47 17.88
CA LYS A 162 3.64 15.05 19.23
C LYS A 162 3.59 13.93 20.26
N VAL A 163 4.68 13.70 20.97
CA VAL A 163 4.78 12.68 22.03
C VAL A 163 4.66 13.24 23.43
N LYS A 164 4.66 14.57 23.58
CA LYS A 164 4.45 15.31 24.82
C LYS A 164 3.64 16.58 24.56
N ASP A 165 2.82 16.97 25.52
CA ASP A 165 2.14 18.26 25.52
C ASP A 165 3.09 19.40 25.94
N GLU A 166 2.59 20.64 25.99
CA GLU A 166 3.34 21.83 26.39
C GLU A 166 3.83 21.78 27.83
N LYS A 167 3.21 20.96 28.69
CA LYS A 167 3.58 20.74 30.09
C LYS A 167 4.53 19.55 30.27
N GLY A 168 4.96 18.89 29.17
CA GLY A 168 5.81 17.72 29.20
C GLY A 168 5.07 16.41 29.55
N LYS A 169 3.74 16.43 29.68
CA LYS A 169 2.94 15.21 29.87
C LYS A 169 2.97 14.37 28.57
N LYS A 170 3.17 13.08 28.71
CA LYS A 170 3.21 12.13 27.60
C LYS A 170 1.85 12.07 26.89
N LEU A 171 1.89 12.11 25.57
CA LEU A 171 0.73 11.97 24.71
C LEU A 171 0.80 10.64 23.95
N LEU A 172 -0.34 9.98 23.84
CA LEU A 172 -0.53 8.90 22.89
C LEU A 172 -0.79 9.52 21.53
N ASN A 173 0.08 9.23 20.58
CA ASN A 173 -0.05 9.72 19.22
C ASN A 173 0.70 8.84 18.24
N TYR A 174 0.18 8.69 17.04
CA TYR A 174 0.83 8.02 15.92
C TYR A 174 0.42 8.67 14.61
N GLU A 175 1.35 8.69 13.69
CA GLU A 175 1.15 9.21 12.35
C GLU A 175 2.14 8.52 11.41
N GLY A 176 1.71 8.08 10.25
CA GLY A 176 2.59 7.45 9.29
C GLY A 176 1.95 7.23 7.93
N ASN A 177 2.80 7.05 6.92
CA ASN A 177 2.34 6.56 5.65
C ASN A 177 1.71 5.19 5.84
N TRP A 178 0.69 4.92 5.06
CA TRP A 178 -0.01 3.66 5.03
C TRP A 178 0.92 2.45 4.96
N ARG A 179 1.88 2.49 4.06
CA ARG A 179 2.87 1.45 3.85
C ARG A 179 3.71 1.16 5.09
N ASP A 180 4.22 2.23 5.70
CA ASP A 180 5.23 2.08 6.76
C ASP A 180 4.60 1.70 8.09
N ILE A 181 3.42 2.26 8.41
CA ILE A 181 2.77 2.05 9.70
C ILE A 181 2.30 0.60 9.87
N PHE A 182 1.63 0.03 8.88
CA PHE A 182 1.08 -1.33 8.98
C PHE A 182 2.15 -2.41 8.89
N GLN A 183 3.25 -2.17 8.20
CA GLN A 183 4.41 -3.05 8.22
C GLN A 183 4.98 -3.21 9.64
N ASN A 184 5.00 -2.13 10.41
CA ASN A 184 5.47 -2.17 11.79
C ASN A 184 4.43 -2.78 12.72
N TRP A 185 3.15 -2.57 12.46
CA TRP A 185 2.07 -3.14 13.25
C TRP A 185 1.95 -4.65 13.09
N GLU A 186 2.30 -5.22 11.94
CA GLU A 186 2.43 -6.68 11.78
C GLU A 186 3.34 -7.28 12.85
N ALA A 187 4.52 -6.71 13.05
CA ALA A 187 5.47 -7.19 14.04
C ALA A 187 5.02 -6.86 15.48
N LEU A 188 4.40 -5.70 15.70
CA LEU A 188 3.88 -5.30 17.01
C LEU A 188 2.72 -6.20 17.45
N SER A 189 1.87 -6.64 16.53
CA SER A 189 0.76 -7.57 16.83
C SER A 189 1.21 -8.92 17.38
N SER A 190 2.45 -9.34 17.10
CA SER A 190 3.04 -10.54 17.68
C SER A 190 3.36 -10.37 19.18
N SER A 191 3.64 -9.15 19.63
CA SER A 191 3.93 -8.83 21.03
C SER A 191 2.67 -8.52 21.83
N VAL A 192 1.67 -7.88 21.20
CA VAL A 192 0.42 -7.46 21.83
C VAL A 192 -0.78 -7.89 20.98
N PRO A 193 -1.01 -9.20 20.83
CA PRO A 193 -1.95 -9.76 19.86
C PRO A 193 -3.43 -9.42 20.13
N CYS A 194 -3.81 -9.07 21.36
CA CYS A 194 -5.18 -8.66 21.69
C CYS A 194 -5.63 -7.43 20.92
N PHE A 195 -4.70 -6.53 20.52
CA PHE A 195 -5.01 -5.37 19.68
C PHE A 195 -5.05 -5.66 18.18
N GLY A 196 -4.88 -6.94 17.75
CA GLY A 196 -4.93 -7.31 16.34
C GLY A 196 -6.25 -6.93 15.66
N ALA A 197 -7.37 -7.15 16.34
CA ALA A 197 -8.70 -6.75 15.86
C ALA A 197 -8.81 -5.22 15.67
N ASN A 198 -8.26 -4.43 16.58
CA ASN A 198 -8.24 -2.97 16.50
C ASN A 198 -7.35 -2.48 15.34
N MET A 199 -6.21 -3.14 15.12
CA MET A 199 -5.36 -2.85 13.97
C MET A 199 -6.07 -3.14 12.64
N ILE A 200 -6.79 -4.27 12.55
CA ILE A 200 -7.63 -4.60 11.39
C ILE A 200 -8.71 -3.54 11.20
N SER A 201 -9.44 -3.17 12.26
CA SER A 201 -10.50 -2.15 12.21
C SER A 201 -9.96 -0.82 11.70
N LYS A 202 -8.84 -0.36 12.26
CA LYS A 202 -8.18 0.88 11.82
C LYS A 202 -7.76 0.81 10.36
N PHE A 203 -7.26 -0.35 9.93
CA PHE A 203 -6.86 -0.59 8.56
C PHE A 203 -8.04 -0.51 7.60
N VAL A 204 -9.07 -1.33 7.82
CA VAL A 204 -10.20 -1.44 6.87
C VAL A 204 -11.07 -0.19 6.85
N ASN A 205 -11.22 0.53 7.97
CA ASN A 205 -12.00 1.77 8.01
C ASN A 205 -11.33 2.92 7.26
N ALA A 206 -10.01 2.86 7.09
CA ALA A 206 -9.29 3.80 6.25
C ALA A 206 -9.25 3.39 4.76
N THR A 207 -9.84 2.25 4.39
CA THR A 207 -9.98 1.82 3.00
C THR A 207 -11.23 2.45 2.36
N THR A 208 -11.08 2.95 1.14
CA THR A 208 -12.19 3.52 0.35
C THR A 208 -13.12 2.45 -0.20
N ALA A 209 -14.32 2.85 -0.62
CA ALA A 209 -15.30 1.93 -1.20
C ALA A 209 -14.83 1.32 -2.54
N ASP A 210 -13.97 2.01 -3.29
CA ASP A 210 -13.36 1.48 -4.51
C ASP A 210 -12.10 0.62 -4.27
N GLY A 211 -11.77 0.33 -3.01
CA GLY A 211 -10.76 -0.64 -2.63
C GLY A 211 -9.33 -0.10 -2.61
N TYR A 212 -9.14 1.20 -2.40
CA TYR A 212 -7.84 1.85 -2.32
C TYR A 212 -7.62 2.54 -0.98
N ASN A 213 -6.44 3.09 -0.78
CA ASN A 213 -6.05 3.71 0.48
C ASN A 213 -5.63 5.15 0.27
N PRO A 214 -5.93 6.05 1.25
CA PRO A 214 -5.36 7.39 1.28
C PRO A 214 -3.86 7.33 1.57
N TYR A 215 -3.20 8.48 1.47
CA TYR A 215 -1.76 8.60 1.66
C TYR A 215 -1.31 8.25 3.08
N ARG A 216 -2.03 8.73 4.09
CA ARG A 216 -1.57 8.75 5.48
C ARG A 216 -2.66 8.35 6.46
N ILE A 217 -2.24 7.69 7.53
CA ILE A 217 -3.07 7.39 8.68
C ILE A 217 -2.51 8.08 9.92
N THR A 218 -3.40 8.62 10.76
CA THR A 218 -3.05 9.29 12.00
C THR A 218 -3.94 8.82 13.14
N ARG A 219 -3.60 9.18 14.37
CA ARG A 219 -4.50 8.95 15.50
C ARG A 219 -5.83 9.69 15.32
N GLN A 220 -5.80 10.87 14.69
CA GLN A 220 -6.96 11.73 14.49
C GLN A 220 -7.73 11.41 13.20
N GLY A 221 -7.39 10.36 12.48
CA GLY A 221 -8.09 9.94 11.28
C GLY A 221 -7.18 9.61 10.12
N ILE A 222 -7.71 9.76 8.92
CA ILE A 222 -7.00 9.57 7.66
C ILE A 222 -6.70 10.92 7.03
N ASP A 223 -5.70 10.94 6.15
CA ASP A 223 -5.31 12.13 5.41
C ASP A 223 -4.82 11.75 4.00
N TRP A 224 -4.88 12.69 3.06
CA TRP A 224 -4.51 12.49 1.67
C TRP A 224 -3.74 13.69 1.10
N GLU A 225 -3.01 13.45 0.02
CA GLU A 225 -2.34 14.52 -0.72
C GLU A 225 -3.35 15.32 -1.52
N ARG A 226 -3.22 16.64 -1.49
CA ARG A 226 -3.96 17.59 -2.32
C ARG A 226 -3.07 18.09 -3.44
N PRO A 227 -3.61 18.44 -4.62
CA PRO A 227 -2.83 19.06 -5.69
C PRO A 227 -2.15 20.35 -5.21
N GLU A 228 -0.84 20.43 -5.36
CA GLU A 228 -0.04 21.62 -5.08
C GLU A 228 0.63 22.06 -6.40
N PRO A 229 0.02 22.94 -7.24
CA PRO A 229 0.53 23.26 -8.58
C PRO A 229 1.97 23.80 -8.61
N GLU A 230 2.39 24.44 -7.52
CA GLU A 230 3.74 25.01 -7.39
C GLU A 230 4.79 23.99 -6.88
N ASN A 231 4.35 22.81 -6.47
CA ASN A 231 5.23 21.77 -5.94
C ASN A 231 5.34 20.62 -6.96
N PRO A 232 6.45 20.50 -7.70
CA PRO A 232 6.61 19.46 -8.71
C PRO A 232 6.67 18.05 -8.12
N TRP A 233 6.75 17.92 -6.80
CA TRP A 233 6.74 16.66 -6.08
C TRP A 233 5.38 16.30 -5.48
N ALA A 234 4.45 17.26 -5.42
CA ALA A 234 3.08 16.99 -5.02
C ALA A 234 2.40 16.20 -6.14
N ASN A 235 1.89 15.04 -5.79
CA ASN A 235 1.21 14.18 -6.74
C ASN A 235 0.16 13.35 -6.00
N ILE A 236 -1.09 13.45 -6.46
CA ILE A 236 -2.15 12.61 -5.91
C ILE A 236 -1.88 11.15 -6.28
N GLY A 237 -2.01 10.27 -5.32
CA GLY A 237 -1.75 8.84 -5.50
C GLY A 237 -2.76 7.98 -4.76
N TYR A 238 -3.21 6.93 -5.42
CA TYR A 238 -4.10 5.94 -4.86
C TYR A 238 -3.35 4.63 -4.63
N TRP A 239 -3.19 4.28 -3.36
CA TRP A 239 -2.38 3.15 -2.94
C TRP A 239 -3.22 1.88 -2.89
N GLY A 240 -2.83 0.90 -3.66
CA GLY A 240 -3.60 -0.33 -3.76
C GLY A 240 -2.82 -1.60 -3.43
N ASP A 241 -1.53 -1.65 -3.73
CA ASP A 241 -0.75 -2.90 -3.63
C ASP A 241 -0.47 -3.28 -2.17
N HIS A 242 -0.07 -2.33 -1.33
CA HIS A 242 0.24 -2.57 0.08
C HIS A 242 -0.97 -2.96 0.90
N GLN A 243 -2.14 -2.47 0.54
CA GLN A 243 -3.40 -2.78 1.19
C GLN A 243 -3.63 -4.28 1.28
N LEU A 244 -3.50 -4.99 0.17
CA LEU A 244 -3.70 -6.42 0.10
C LEU A 244 -2.76 -7.16 1.06
N ILE A 245 -1.49 -6.77 1.09
CA ILE A 245 -0.44 -7.47 1.83
C ILE A 245 -0.59 -7.25 3.33
N TYR A 246 -0.77 -6.01 3.78
CA TYR A 246 -0.83 -5.73 5.21
C TYR A 246 -2.14 -6.21 5.83
N LEU A 247 -3.25 -6.11 5.11
CA LEU A 247 -4.51 -6.71 5.58
C LEU A 247 -4.38 -8.23 5.73
N LEU A 248 -3.80 -8.91 4.73
CA LEU A 248 -3.53 -10.34 4.80
C LEU A 248 -2.73 -10.69 6.05
N LYS A 249 -1.63 -10.00 6.30
CA LYS A 249 -0.74 -10.30 7.43
C LYS A 249 -1.40 -10.04 8.78
N LEU A 250 -2.18 -8.99 8.93
CA LEU A 250 -2.97 -8.72 10.13
C LEU A 250 -4.04 -9.81 10.36
N ILE A 251 -4.70 -10.28 9.29
CA ILE A 251 -5.66 -11.39 9.37
C ILE A 251 -4.95 -12.69 9.75
N GLU A 252 -3.80 -13.02 9.14
CA GLU A 252 -3.01 -14.21 9.48
C GLU A 252 -2.63 -14.23 10.97
N GLN A 253 -2.16 -13.10 11.51
CA GLN A 253 -1.83 -12.97 12.93
C GLN A 253 -3.07 -13.09 13.82
N SER A 254 -4.18 -12.47 13.45
CA SER A 254 -5.43 -12.53 14.21
C SER A 254 -6.00 -13.93 14.25
N VAL A 255 -6.01 -14.65 13.12
CA VAL A 255 -6.46 -16.06 13.05
C VAL A 255 -5.55 -16.96 13.88
N ALA A 256 -4.24 -16.75 13.84
CA ALA A 256 -3.30 -17.57 14.64
C ALA A 256 -3.50 -17.37 16.14
N HIS A 257 -3.89 -16.17 16.58
CA HIS A 257 -4.08 -15.85 18.00
C HIS A 257 -5.49 -16.13 18.50
N ASN A 258 -6.51 -15.63 17.82
CA ASN A 258 -7.92 -15.75 18.24
C ASN A 258 -8.87 -15.79 17.01
N PRO A 259 -9.05 -16.96 16.38
CA PRO A 259 -9.92 -17.10 15.20
C PRO A 259 -11.39 -16.77 15.48
N ALA A 260 -11.87 -17.01 16.70
CA ALA A 260 -13.27 -16.75 17.07
C ALA A 260 -13.60 -15.25 17.09
N ALA A 261 -12.64 -14.40 17.50
CA ALA A 261 -12.82 -12.95 17.45
C ALA A 261 -13.04 -12.46 16.02
N LEU A 262 -12.29 -12.98 15.05
CA LEU A 262 -12.43 -12.60 13.65
C LEU A 262 -13.79 -13.03 13.09
N GLU A 263 -14.29 -14.25 13.42
CA GLU A 263 -15.61 -14.69 12.99
C GLU A 263 -16.72 -13.75 13.46
N SER A 264 -16.66 -13.32 14.72
CA SER A 264 -17.65 -12.40 15.28
C SER A 264 -17.72 -11.05 14.53
N MET A 265 -16.59 -10.59 13.99
CA MET A 265 -16.45 -9.34 13.24
C MET A 265 -17.04 -9.43 11.82
N MET A 266 -17.08 -10.63 11.21
CA MET A 266 -17.45 -10.83 9.81
C MET A 266 -18.87 -10.37 9.48
N PHE A 267 -19.80 -10.41 10.43
CA PHE A 267 -21.22 -10.17 10.20
C PHE A 267 -21.75 -8.91 10.89
N ARG A 268 -20.93 -8.22 11.69
CA ARG A 268 -21.34 -6.99 12.37
C ARG A 268 -21.02 -5.76 11.52
N ASP A 269 -22.03 -4.92 11.29
CA ASP A 269 -21.86 -3.66 10.56
C ASP A 269 -21.20 -2.59 11.45
N ALA A 270 -19.99 -2.87 11.90
CA ALA A 270 -19.18 -2.00 12.77
C ALA A 270 -17.91 -1.47 12.04
N TYR A 271 -17.95 -1.35 10.72
CA TYR A 271 -16.87 -0.84 9.89
C TYR A 271 -17.39 0.24 8.95
N ALA A 272 -16.46 1.05 8.41
CA ALA A 272 -16.78 2.16 7.53
C ALA A 272 -15.85 2.21 6.31
N TYR A 273 -16.17 3.07 5.37
CA TYR A 273 -15.33 3.41 4.22
C TYR A 273 -14.76 4.82 4.35
N ALA A 274 -13.49 4.98 4.00
CA ALA A 274 -12.91 6.29 3.82
C ALA A 274 -13.56 7.00 2.62
N ASN A 275 -13.88 8.27 2.77
CA ASN A 275 -14.40 9.12 1.70
C ASN A 275 -13.29 10.05 1.24
N VAL A 276 -12.50 9.60 0.26
CA VAL A 276 -11.36 10.35 -0.27
C VAL A 276 -11.78 11.07 -1.56
N PRO A 277 -11.38 12.33 -1.78
CA PRO A 277 -11.79 13.09 -2.97
C PRO A 277 -10.99 12.70 -4.22
N TYR A 278 -10.69 11.43 -4.37
CA TYR A 278 -10.04 10.86 -5.56
C TYR A 278 -11.08 10.10 -6.38
N ARG A 279 -11.02 10.28 -7.70
CA ARG A 279 -11.89 9.61 -8.66
C ARG A 279 -11.03 8.93 -9.70
N ILE A 280 -11.12 7.61 -9.78
CA ILE A 280 -10.50 6.84 -10.85
C ILE A 280 -11.30 7.11 -12.12
N LYS A 281 -10.61 7.53 -13.18
CA LYS A 281 -11.22 7.86 -14.47
C LYS A 281 -11.88 6.63 -15.13
N SER A 282 -12.66 6.87 -16.17
CA SER A 282 -13.30 5.80 -16.94
C SER A 282 -12.27 4.82 -17.53
N TYR A 283 -12.66 3.58 -17.71
CA TYR A 283 -11.81 2.55 -18.29
C TYR A 283 -11.25 2.97 -19.66
N ALA A 284 -12.08 3.59 -20.49
CA ALA A 284 -11.66 4.11 -21.80
C ALA A 284 -10.62 5.25 -21.66
N SER A 285 -10.78 6.16 -20.70
CA SER A 285 -9.81 7.23 -20.44
C SER A 285 -8.47 6.67 -19.98
N ILE A 286 -8.47 5.68 -19.10
CA ILE A 286 -7.26 5.01 -18.61
C ILE A 286 -6.52 4.31 -19.75
N LEU A 287 -7.22 3.68 -20.70
CA LEU A 287 -6.61 3.08 -21.87
C LEU A 287 -6.03 4.12 -22.83
N SER A 288 -6.68 5.27 -22.96
CA SER A 288 -6.24 6.37 -23.82
C SER A 288 -5.01 7.08 -23.29
N ASP A 289 -4.99 7.39 -22.00
CA ASP A 289 -3.85 7.98 -21.30
C ASP A 289 -3.59 7.27 -19.96
N PRO A 290 -2.77 6.22 -19.97
CA PRO A 290 -2.50 5.43 -18.77
C PRO A 290 -1.63 6.15 -17.73
N TYR A 291 -1.15 7.36 -18.00
CA TYR A 291 -0.39 8.18 -17.07
C TYR A 291 -1.24 9.24 -16.37
N ASP A 292 -2.51 9.41 -16.76
CA ASP A 292 -3.47 10.33 -16.17
C ASP A 292 -4.77 9.59 -15.82
N THR A 293 -4.77 8.88 -14.70
CA THR A 293 -5.81 7.90 -14.34
C THR A 293 -6.70 8.31 -13.17
N ILE A 294 -6.34 9.37 -12.45
CA ILE A 294 -7.05 9.81 -11.25
C ILE A 294 -7.34 11.32 -11.34
N GLU A 295 -8.53 11.70 -10.92
CA GLU A 295 -8.94 13.09 -10.74
C GLU A 295 -9.08 13.42 -9.25
N PHE A 296 -8.76 14.67 -8.89
CA PHE A 296 -9.03 15.21 -7.57
C PHE A 296 -10.35 16.00 -7.61
N ASP A 297 -11.30 15.60 -6.78
CA ASP A 297 -12.61 16.24 -6.66
C ASP A 297 -12.59 17.34 -5.59
N GLU A 298 -12.24 18.57 -5.99
CA GLU A 298 -12.18 19.71 -5.09
C GLU A 298 -13.51 20.04 -4.41
N SER A 299 -14.63 19.72 -5.03
CA SER A 299 -15.95 19.99 -4.46
C SER A 299 -16.25 19.04 -3.32
N LEU A 300 -15.92 17.76 -3.50
CA LEU A 300 -16.03 16.75 -2.45
C LEU A 300 -15.05 17.03 -1.31
N ASP A 301 -13.82 17.46 -1.60
CA ASP A 301 -12.82 17.80 -0.57
C ASP A 301 -13.37 18.88 0.38
N ARG A 302 -13.99 19.94 -0.16
CA ARG A 302 -14.65 20.99 0.63
C ARG A 302 -15.85 20.48 1.45
N VAL A 303 -16.63 19.57 0.89
CA VAL A 303 -17.75 18.94 1.61
C VAL A 303 -17.24 18.11 2.78
N ILE A 304 -16.15 17.37 2.59
CA ILE A 304 -15.52 16.57 3.63
C ILE A 304 -14.96 17.47 4.74
N ASP A 305 -14.23 18.54 4.39
CA ASP A 305 -13.69 19.48 5.38
C ASP A 305 -14.80 20.07 6.25
N LYS A 306 -15.93 20.48 5.66
CA LYS A 306 -17.09 20.95 6.41
C LYS A 306 -17.66 19.89 7.36
N ARG A 307 -17.77 18.65 6.90
CA ARG A 307 -18.24 17.54 7.76
C ARG A 307 -17.28 17.29 8.94
N VAL A 308 -15.97 17.43 8.71
CA VAL A 308 -14.97 17.32 9.78
C VAL A 308 -15.15 18.42 10.82
N GLU A 309 -15.45 19.66 10.40
CA GLU A 309 -15.78 20.75 11.34
C GLU A 309 -17.04 20.46 12.17
N GLU A 310 -18.04 19.78 11.59
CA GLU A 310 -19.34 19.53 12.22
C GLU A 310 -19.35 18.31 13.16
N MET A 311 -18.57 17.28 12.89
CA MET A 311 -18.66 16.01 13.63
C MET A 311 -17.32 15.45 14.16
N GLY A 312 -16.20 15.96 13.70
CA GLY A 312 -14.86 15.45 14.01
C GLY A 312 -14.28 14.60 12.87
N ALA A 313 -13.29 13.76 13.19
CA ALA A 313 -12.54 12.98 12.19
C ALA A 313 -13.42 12.07 11.30
N ASP A 314 -14.53 11.60 11.80
CA ASP A 314 -15.52 10.79 11.08
C ASP A 314 -16.15 11.53 9.87
N GLY A 315 -15.99 12.85 9.79
CA GLY A 315 -16.35 13.61 8.60
C GLY A 315 -15.62 13.14 7.34
N ARG A 316 -14.47 12.46 7.49
CA ARG A 316 -13.69 11.85 6.41
C ARG A 316 -14.18 10.45 5.98
N LEU A 317 -15.21 9.93 6.64
CA LEU A 317 -15.82 8.65 6.28
C LEU A 317 -17.06 8.86 5.41
N MET A 318 -17.42 7.84 4.64
CA MET A 318 -18.59 7.90 3.76
C MET A 318 -19.87 8.13 4.57
N PRO A 319 -20.73 9.08 4.15
CA PRO A 319 -22.00 9.32 4.81
C PRO A 319 -23.02 8.23 4.48
N ASP A 320 -23.87 7.95 5.44
CA ASP A 320 -25.16 7.32 5.19
C ASP A 320 -26.20 8.36 4.67
N PRO A 321 -27.37 7.94 4.19
CA PRO A 321 -28.42 8.85 3.72
C PRO A 321 -28.92 9.85 4.78
N ASN A 322 -28.68 9.61 6.07
CA ASN A 322 -29.09 10.48 7.17
C ASN A 322 -27.96 11.42 7.63
N GLY A 323 -26.81 11.38 6.97
CA GLY A 323 -25.64 12.19 7.29
C GLY A 323 -24.75 11.62 8.41
N GLY A 324 -25.04 10.44 8.94
CA GLY A 324 -24.17 9.66 9.81
C GLY A 324 -23.00 9.02 9.04
N VAL A 325 -22.30 8.07 9.67
CA VAL A 325 -21.28 7.27 9.02
C VAL A 325 -21.92 5.99 8.48
N TYR A 326 -21.72 5.73 7.19
CA TYR A 326 -22.17 4.49 6.56
C TYR A 326 -21.39 3.29 7.09
N GLN A 327 -22.10 2.26 7.53
CA GLN A 327 -21.52 1.09 8.16
C GLN A 327 -21.74 -0.19 7.36
N VAL A 328 -20.70 -1.01 7.38
CA VAL A 328 -20.64 -2.33 6.73
C VAL A 328 -19.95 -3.34 7.64
N ASN A 329 -19.99 -4.61 7.31
CA ASN A 329 -19.31 -5.67 8.04
C ASN A 329 -17.89 -5.95 7.51
N LEU A 330 -17.10 -6.71 8.27
CA LEU A 330 -15.73 -7.04 7.89
C LEU A 330 -15.68 -7.90 6.61
N ALA A 331 -16.64 -8.79 6.39
CA ALA A 331 -16.67 -9.59 5.17
C ALA A 331 -16.75 -8.70 3.92
N GLU A 332 -17.58 -7.66 3.93
CA GLU A 332 -17.66 -6.67 2.84
C GLU A 332 -16.34 -5.92 2.67
N LYS A 333 -15.68 -5.52 3.76
CA LYS A 333 -14.38 -4.82 3.70
C LYS A 333 -13.26 -5.68 3.11
N ILE A 334 -13.26 -6.98 3.40
CA ILE A 334 -12.33 -7.94 2.79
C ILE A 334 -12.65 -8.12 1.32
N LEU A 335 -13.93 -8.24 0.97
CA LEU A 335 -14.37 -8.45 -0.41
C LEU A 335 -14.02 -7.26 -1.30
N VAL A 336 -14.31 -6.02 -0.89
CA VAL A 336 -13.98 -4.85 -1.72
C VAL A 336 -12.47 -4.76 -2.00
N THR A 337 -11.65 -5.10 -1.01
CA THR A 337 -10.19 -5.15 -1.17
C THR A 337 -9.75 -6.19 -2.21
N LEU A 338 -10.34 -7.38 -2.16
CA LEU A 338 -10.02 -8.47 -3.08
C LEU A 338 -10.58 -8.21 -4.48
N LEU A 339 -11.86 -7.82 -4.59
CA LEU A 339 -12.52 -7.62 -5.87
C LEU A 339 -11.89 -6.48 -6.67
N SER A 340 -11.47 -5.39 -6.02
CA SER A 340 -10.74 -4.30 -6.68
C SER A 340 -9.42 -4.76 -7.31
N LYS A 341 -8.73 -5.73 -6.71
CA LYS A 341 -7.51 -6.32 -7.28
C LYS A 341 -7.80 -7.36 -8.33
N ILE A 342 -8.78 -8.23 -8.10
CA ILE A 342 -9.24 -9.21 -9.11
C ILE A 342 -9.72 -8.49 -10.37
N ALA A 343 -10.37 -7.34 -10.25
CA ALA A 343 -10.82 -6.54 -11.40
C ALA A 343 -9.68 -5.95 -12.25
N ASN A 344 -8.46 -5.91 -11.71
CA ASN A 344 -7.25 -5.53 -12.43
C ASN A 344 -6.41 -6.73 -12.90
N PHE A 345 -6.94 -7.95 -12.78
CA PHE A 345 -6.25 -9.16 -13.20
C PHE A 345 -6.20 -9.28 -14.73
N ILE A 346 -5.01 -9.59 -15.26
CA ILE A 346 -4.78 -9.89 -16.66
C ILE A 346 -4.14 -11.29 -16.75
N PRO A 347 -4.78 -12.26 -17.41
CA PRO A 347 -4.26 -13.64 -17.51
C PRO A 347 -2.83 -13.71 -18.02
N ASP A 348 -2.03 -14.64 -17.49
CA ASP A 348 -0.62 -14.89 -17.78
C ASP A 348 0.34 -13.72 -17.48
N THR A 349 -0.17 -12.56 -17.02
CA THR A 349 0.68 -11.39 -16.79
C THR A 349 0.79 -11.00 -15.32
N GLY A 350 -0.33 -10.70 -14.66
CA GLY A 350 -0.36 -10.21 -13.28
C GLY A 350 -1.51 -9.26 -13.00
N ILE A 351 -1.33 -8.37 -12.03
CA ILE A 351 -2.30 -7.32 -11.68
C ILE A 351 -1.88 -6.01 -12.36
N TRP A 352 -2.79 -5.44 -13.14
CA TRP A 352 -2.53 -4.19 -13.87
C TRP A 352 -2.37 -3.01 -12.94
N MET A 353 -1.29 -2.27 -13.12
CA MET A 353 -0.93 -1.09 -12.37
C MET A 353 -1.54 0.15 -13.05
N ASN A 354 -2.86 0.28 -12.98
CA ASN A 354 -3.66 1.24 -13.72
C ASN A 354 -4.00 2.53 -12.96
N THR A 355 -3.49 2.70 -11.74
CA THR A 355 -3.62 3.95 -10.99
C THR A 355 -2.30 4.69 -10.91
N GLN A 356 -2.35 6.02 -10.81
CA GLN A 356 -1.17 6.82 -10.56
C GLN A 356 -0.55 6.44 -9.22
N ARG A 357 0.78 6.30 -9.18
CA ARG A 357 1.54 5.86 -8.02
C ARG A 357 1.06 4.53 -7.40
N PRO A 358 1.11 3.43 -8.12
CA PRO A 358 0.97 2.12 -7.50
C PRO A 358 2.25 1.84 -6.72
N GLU A 359 2.32 2.23 -5.47
CA GLU A 359 3.59 2.25 -4.77
C GLU A 359 3.90 0.97 -4.00
N TRP A 360 4.49 0.03 -4.69
CA TRP A 360 5.26 -1.02 -4.03
C TRP A 360 6.70 -0.56 -3.77
N ASN A 361 7.36 0.00 -4.78
CA ASN A 361 8.67 0.64 -4.69
C ASN A 361 8.79 1.75 -5.75
N ASP A 362 9.85 2.54 -5.70
CA ASP A 362 10.05 3.66 -6.62
C ASP A 362 10.18 3.23 -8.09
N ALA A 363 10.59 1.98 -8.36
CA ALA A 363 10.64 1.44 -9.72
C ALA A 363 9.25 1.28 -10.35
N ASN A 364 8.20 1.09 -9.54
CA ASN A 364 6.83 0.96 -10.01
C ASN A 364 6.31 2.26 -10.65
N ASN A 365 6.82 3.41 -10.27
CA ASN A 365 6.48 4.68 -10.90
C ASN A 365 6.82 4.70 -12.40
N ALA A 366 7.85 3.95 -12.82
CA ALA A 366 8.20 3.79 -14.23
C ALA A 366 7.29 2.81 -15.00
N LEU A 367 6.51 2.00 -14.30
CA LEU A 367 5.66 0.96 -14.84
C LEU A 367 4.18 1.31 -14.83
N VAL A 368 3.78 2.39 -14.14
CA VAL A 368 2.38 2.80 -14.05
C VAL A 368 1.73 2.87 -15.44
N GLY A 369 0.50 2.41 -15.53
CA GLY A 369 -0.30 2.43 -16.76
C GLY A 369 0.01 1.32 -17.75
N THR A 370 1.26 0.93 -17.95
CA THR A 370 1.65 -0.16 -18.85
C THR A 370 2.22 -1.39 -18.15
N GLY A 371 2.50 -1.28 -16.87
CA GLY A 371 3.03 -2.37 -16.06
C GLY A 371 1.97 -3.25 -15.44
N VAL A 372 2.34 -4.48 -15.19
CA VAL A 372 1.55 -5.48 -14.46
C VAL A 372 2.42 -6.14 -13.41
N SER A 373 1.88 -6.29 -12.21
CA SER A 373 2.59 -6.81 -11.04
C SER A 373 2.31 -8.29 -10.83
N VAL A 374 3.33 -9.11 -11.03
CA VAL A 374 3.30 -10.53 -10.63
C VAL A 374 3.44 -10.63 -9.10
N VAL A 375 4.13 -9.68 -8.49
CA VAL A 375 4.29 -9.59 -7.03
C VAL A 375 2.92 -9.46 -6.36
N THR A 376 2.10 -8.52 -6.79
CA THR A 376 0.73 -8.33 -6.29
C THR A 376 -0.14 -9.56 -6.55
N LEU A 377 0.01 -10.21 -7.72
CA LEU A 377 -0.69 -11.46 -8.03
C LEU A 377 -0.33 -12.59 -7.05
N CYS A 378 0.94 -12.73 -6.68
CA CYS A 378 1.38 -13.72 -5.71
C CYS A 378 0.76 -13.49 -4.32
N TYR A 379 0.71 -12.25 -3.86
CA TYR A 379 0.09 -11.93 -2.58
C TYR A 379 -1.45 -12.02 -2.63
N LEU A 380 -2.07 -11.70 -3.76
CA LEU A 380 -3.49 -11.96 -3.98
C LEU A 380 -3.79 -13.46 -3.87
N HIS A 381 -2.98 -14.30 -4.52
CA HIS A 381 -3.11 -15.76 -4.43
C HIS A 381 -3.01 -16.26 -2.99
N ARG A 382 -2.00 -15.82 -2.24
CA ARG A 382 -1.85 -16.15 -0.82
C ARG A 382 -3.05 -15.70 0.00
N PHE A 383 -3.56 -14.50 -0.24
CA PHE A 383 -4.74 -14.00 0.46
C PHE A 383 -5.97 -14.88 0.18
N LEU A 384 -6.20 -15.26 -1.07
CA LEU A 384 -7.27 -16.15 -1.48
C LEU A 384 -7.13 -17.54 -0.83
N ASN A 385 -5.90 -18.06 -0.69
CA ASN A 385 -5.63 -19.30 0.05
C ASN A 385 -6.02 -19.23 1.53
N LYS A 386 -5.97 -18.03 2.14
CA LYS A 386 -6.37 -17.83 3.55
C LYS A 386 -7.87 -17.57 3.70
N VAL A 387 -8.47 -16.75 2.83
CA VAL A 387 -9.87 -16.33 2.99
C VAL A 387 -10.86 -17.38 2.51
N VAL A 388 -10.55 -18.19 1.49
CA VAL A 388 -11.46 -19.25 1.03
C VAL A 388 -11.77 -20.26 2.15
N PRO A 389 -10.79 -20.83 2.85
CA PRO A 389 -11.08 -21.65 4.02
C PRO A 389 -11.76 -20.87 5.16
N LEU A 390 -11.36 -19.62 5.40
CA LEU A 390 -11.96 -18.80 6.45
C LEU A 390 -13.46 -18.60 6.21
N PHE A 391 -13.86 -18.18 5.00
CA PHE A 391 -15.29 -18.04 4.65
C PHE A 391 -16.04 -19.37 4.65
N SER A 392 -15.36 -20.48 4.31
CA SER A 392 -15.96 -21.82 4.33
C SER A 392 -16.19 -22.35 5.75
N ALA A 393 -15.47 -21.84 6.73
CA ALA A 393 -15.60 -22.24 8.14
C ALA A 393 -16.64 -21.39 8.91
N LEU A 394 -17.15 -20.31 8.33
CA LEU A 394 -18.16 -19.45 8.98
C LEU A 394 -19.44 -20.22 9.27
N SER A 395 -20.05 -19.94 10.42
CA SER A 395 -21.24 -20.63 10.90
C SER A 395 -22.53 -20.23 10.16
N GLN A 396 -22.56 -19.09 9.50
CA GLN A 396 -23.71 -18.60 8.74
C GLN A 396 -23.65 -19.05 7.28
N GLU A 397 -24.81 -19.21 6.63
CA GLU A 397 -24.90 -19.55 5.20
C GLU A 397 -24.95 -18.32 4.28
N THR A 398 -25.20 -17.15 4.85
CA THR A 398 -25.38 -15.90 4.12
C THR A 398 -24.65 -14.74 4.80
N VAL A 399 -24.35 -13.71 4.02
CA VAL A 399 -23.80 -12.44 4.48
C VAL A 399 -24.61 -11.28 3.91
N GLN A 400 -24.72 -10.19 4.68
CA GLN A 400 -25.34 -8.95 4.20
C GLN A 400 -24.24 -8.10 3.57
N LEU A 401 -24.37 -7.77 2.30
CA LEU A 401 -23.49 -6.86 1.57
C LEU A 401 -24.27 -5.64 1.10
N SER A 402 -23.61 -4.51 0.90
CA SER A 402 -24.21 -3.40 0.16
C SER A 402 -24.65 -3.89 -1.22
N GLU A 403 -25.75 -3.35 -1.72
CA GLU A 403 -26.28 -3.72 -3.04
C GLU A 403 -25.22 -3.55 -4.14
N GLU A 404 -24.45 -2.48 -4.08
CA GLU A 404 -23.38 -2.16 -5.00
C GLU A 404 -22.30 -3.25 -5.01
N GLU A 405 -21.86 -3.68 -3.82
CA GLU A 405 -20.82 -4.71 -3.67
C GLU A 405 -21.34 -6.10 -4.08
N ALA A 406 -22.61 -6.40 -3.77
CA ALA A 406 -23.25 -7.67 -4.16
C ALA A 406 -23.34 -7.81 -5.69
N GLU A 407 -23.68 -6.73 -6.40
CA GLU A 407 -23.70 -6.69 -7.86
C GLU A 407 -22.28 -6.85 -8.44
N PHE A 408 -21.30 -6.11 -7.90
CA PHE A 408 -19.92 -6.20 -8.34
C PHE A 408 -19.34 -7.62 -8.17
N LEU A 409 -19.58 -8.25 -7.01
CA LEU A 409 -19.22 -9.65 -6.77
C LEU A 409 -19.85 -10.57 -7.82
N GLY A 410 -21.14 -10.36 -8.14
CA GLY A 410 -21.86 -11.15 -9.15
C GLY A 410 -21.25 -11.03 -10.54
N GLU A 411 -20.89 -9.83 -10.95
CA GLU A 411 -20.26 -9.57 -12.24
C GLU A 411 -18.86 -10.19 -12.34
N VAL A 412 -18.00 -9.96 -11.35
CA VAL A 412 -16.65 -10.54 -11.29
C VAL A 412 -16.70 -12.05 -11.32
N ARG A 413 -17.60 -12.66 -10.52
CA ARG A 413 -17.83 -14.10 -10.50
C ARG A 413 -18.25 -14.63 -11.87
N SER A 414 -19.13 -13.94 -12.58
CA SER A 414 -19.60 -14.32 -13.92
C SER A 414 -18.46 -14.28 -14.96
N VAL A 415 -17.63 -13.24 -14.94
CA VAL A 415 -16.46 -13.12 -15.82
C VAL A 415 -15.47 -14.25 -15.57
N LEU A 416 -15.13 -14.52 -14.31
CA LEU A 416 -14.22 -15.61 -13.96
C LEU A 416 -14.77 -16.98 -14.38
N ALA A 417 -16.07 -17.24 -14.17
CA ALA A 417 -16.72 -18.50 -14.54
C ALA A 417 -16.67 -18.72 -16.06
N SER A 418 -16.92 -17.70 -16.86
CA SER A 418 -16.93 -17.80 -18.33
C SER A 418 -15.56 -18.02 -18.95
N HIS A 419 -14.47 -17.57 -18.29
CA HIS A 419 -13.11 -17.64 -18.85
C HIS A 419 -12.19 -18.66 -18.15
N GLN A 420 -12.62 -19.29 -17.05
CA GLN A 420 -11.78 -20.21 -16.26
C GLN A 420 -11.20 -21.36 -17.11
N SER A 421 -12.00 -21.98 -17.97
CA SER A 421 -11.55 -23.07 -18.82
C SER A 421 -10.49 -22.61 -19.84
N SER A 422 -10.66 -21.43 -20.42
CA SER A 422 -9.72 -20.86 -21.38
C SER A 422 -8.39 -20.49 -20.73
N ILE A 423 -8.42 -19.98 -19.49
CA ILE A 423 -7.21 -19.64 -18.71
C ILE A 423 -6.50 -20.92 -18.26
N GLY A 424 -7.23 -21.98 -17.90
CA GLY A 424 -6.67 -23.25 -17.43
C GLY A 424 -6.09 -24.17 -18.50
N ALA A 425 -6.37 -23.91 -19.78
CA ALA A 425 -6.02 -24.82 -20.90
C ALA A 425 -4.57 -24.67 -21.42
N GLY A 426 -3.81 -23.70 -20.94
CA GLY A 426 -2.44 -23.40 -21.41
C GLY A 426 -2.25 -21.91 -21.64
N PRO A 427 -1.23 -21.50 -22.41
CA PRO A 427 -0.99 -20.08 -22.68
C PRO A 427 -2.20 -19.39 -23.29
N VAL A 428 -2.60 -18.28 -22.67
CA VAL A 428 -3.78 -17.51 -23.09
C VAL A 428 -3.46 -16.65 -24.31
N SER A 429 -4.36 -16.61 -25.30
CA SER A 429 -4.20 -15.73 -26.48
C SER A 429 -4.33 -14.26 -26.11
N ASP A 430 -3.73 -13.38 -26.91
CA ASP A 430 -3.81 -11.92 -26.73
C ASP A 430 -5.27 -11.43 -26.74
N THR A 431 -6.14 -12.04 -27.54
CA THR A 431 -7.57 -11.73 -27.62
C THR A 431 -8.30 -12.10 -26.33
N ILE A 432 -8.15 -13.35 -25.83
CA ILE A 432 -8.78 -13.77 -24.58
C ILE A 432 -8.28 -12.92 -23.40
N ARG A 433 -6.99 -12.57 -23.40
CA ARG A 433 -6.39 -11.69 -22.39
C ARG A 433 -7.06 -10.32 -22.39
N LYS A 434 -7.34 -9.77 -23.58
CA LYS A 434 -8.07 -8.51 -23.74
C LYS A 434 -9.52 -8.64 -23.27
N ASP A 435 -10.24 -9.69 -23.67
CA ASP A 435 -11.63 -9.92 -23.28
C ASP A 435 -11.79 -9.97 -21.76
N VAL A 436 -10.91 -10.69 -21.06
CA VAL A 436 -10.92 -10.75 -19.58
C VAL A 436 -10.62 -9.39 -18.96
N MET A 437 -9.59 -8.69 -19.45
CA MET A 437 -9.20 -7.37 -18.95
C MET A 437 -10.33 -6.34 -19.11
N GLU A 438 -10.99 -6.31 -20.27
CA GLU A 438 -12.10 -5.40 -20.56
C GLU A 438 -13.34 -5.74 -19.74
N ALA A 439 -13.70 -7.01 -19.62
CA ALA A 439 -14.86 -7.44 -18.85
C ALA A 439 -14.72 -7.10 -17.34
N LEU A 440 -13.56 -7.42 -16.76
CA LEU A 440 -13.28 -7.10 -15.35
C LEU A 440 -13.16 -5.59 -15.12
N GLY A 441 -12.44 -4.88 -16.00
CA GLY A 441 -12.25 -3.43 -15.89
C GLY A 441 -13.57 -2.66 -15.99
N THR A 442 -14.46 -3.08 -16.90
CA THR A 442 -15.81 -2.49 -17.07
C THR A 442 -16.71 -2.79 -15.87
N ALA A 443 -16.63 -3.99 -15.28
CA ALA A 443 -17.38 -4.31 -14.06
C ALA A 443 -16.95 -3.39 -12.90
N ALA A 444 -15.66 -3.19 -12.71
CA ALA A 444 -15.14 -2.26 -11.71
C ALA A 444 -15.52 -0.79 -11.98
N GLU A 445 -15.54 -0.37 -13.24
CA GLU A 445 -15.99 0.97 -13.62
C GLU A 445 -17.45 1.19 -13.26
N ARG A 446 -18.36 0.25 -13.59
CA ARG A 446 -19.79 0.34 -13.23
C ARG A 446 -19.98 0.47 -11.71
N TYR A 447 -19.28 -0.35 -10.95
CA TYR A 447 -19.27 -0.29 -9.49
C TYR A 447 -18.83 1.08 -8.98
N ARG A 448 -17.68 1.57 -9.43
CA ARG A 448 -17.14 2.88 -9.02
C ARG A 448 -18.05 4.03 -9.40
N ASN A 449 -18.56 4.06 -10.64
CA ASN A 449 -19.44 5.14 -11.10
C ASN A 449 -20.71 5.22 -10.26
N ARG A 450 -21.31 4.07 -9.90
CA ARG A 450 -22.48 4.07 -9.01
C ARG A 450 -22.16 4.72 -7.66
N ILE A 451 -21.03 4.39 -7.05
CA ILE A 451 -20.59 4.98 -5.78
C ILE A 451 -20.25 6.47 -5.93
N TYR A 452 -19.58 6.85 -7.01
CA TYR A 452 -19.15 8.25 -7.21
C TYR A 452 -20.33 9.19 -7.49
N GLU A 453 -21.34 8.72 -8.19
CA GLU A 453 -22.51 9.51 -8.58
C GLU A 453 -23.60 9.54 -7.52
N GLN A 454 -23.81 8.42 -6.82
CA GLN A 454 -24.98 8.23 -5.95
C GLN A 454 -24.63 8.04 -4.48
N GLY A 455 -23.36 7.83 -4.16
CA GLY A 455 -22.92 7.36 -2.83
C GLY A 455 -23.31 5.91 -2.59
N CYS A 456 -23.23 5.48 -1.32
CA CYS A 456 -23.76 4.18 -0.91
C CYS A 456 -25.27 4.29 -0.67
N SER A 457 -26.03 3.42 -1.31
CA SER A 457 -27.51 3.41 -1.21
C SER A 457 -28.04 3.05 0.19
N ALA A 458 -27.18 2.50 1.04
CA ALA A 458 -27.51 1.89 2.32
C ALA A 458 -28.51 0.70 2.21
N VAL A 459 -28.76 0.23 1.01
CA VAL A 459 -29.54 -0.99 0.77
C VAL A 459 -28.60 -2.20 0.92
N LYS A 460 -29.03 -3.17 1.73
CA LYS A 460 -28.28 -4.42 1.92
C LYS A 460 -28.95 -5.57 1.16
N GLN A 461 -28.13 -6.39 0.53
CA GLN A 461 -28.56 -7.63 -0.12
C GLN A 461 -28.04 -8.84 0.66
N THR A 462 -28.88 -9.87 0.77
CA THR A 462 -28.52 -11.16 1.35
C THR A 462 -27.83 -12.00 0.29
N VAL A 463 -26.53 -12.22 0.44
CA VAL A 463 -25.71 -13.01 -0.48
C VAL A 463 -25.38 -14.36 0.15
N LYS A 464 -25.52 -15.46 -0.59
CA LYS A 464 -25.10 -16.79 -0.14
C LYS A 464 -23.57 -16.84 -0.05
N LEU A 465 -23.03 -17.28 1.07
CA LEU A 465 -21.57 -17.46 1.22
C LEU A 465 -20.99 -18.42 0.18
N ALA A 466 -21.76 -19.41 -0.27
CA ALA A 466 -21.37 -20.27 -1.38
C ALA A 466 -21.02 -19.50 -2.67
N ASN A 467 -21.71 -18.38 -2.97
CA ASN A 467 -21.39 -17.54 -4.12
C ASN A 467 -20.11 -16.73 -3.92
N VAL A 468 -19.87 -16.26 -2.70
CA VAL A 468 -18.61 -15.58 -2.31
C VAL A 468 -17.45 -16.55 -2.46
N ILE A 469 -17.56 -17.74 -1.85
CA ILE A 469 -16.54 -18.80 -1.90
C ILE A 469 -16.26 -19.22 -3.34
N ASP A 470 -17.27 -19.42 -4.18
CA ASP A 470 -17.11 -19.77 -5.60
C ASP A 470 -16.34 -18.70 -6.36
N CYS A 471 -16.65 -17.41 -6.15
CA CYS A 471 -15.92 -16.30 -6.78
C CYS A 471 -14.44 -16.30 -6.37
N LEU A 472 -14.17 -16.35 -5.06
CA LEU A 472 -12.81 -16.30 -4.52
C LEU A 472 -11.99 -17.55 -4.90
N ALA A 473 -12.61 -18.73 -4.92
CA ALA A 473 -11.95 -19.96 -5.36
C ALA A 473 -11.56 -19.91 -6.84
N ARG A 474 -12.44 -19.42 -7.72
CA ARG A 474 -12.10 -19.21 -9.14
C ARG A 474 -10.95 -18.22 -9.31
N ALA A 475 -10.98 -17.10 -8.59
CA ALA A 475 -9.90 -16.13 -8.61
C ALA A 475 -8.56 -16.74 -8.14
N ARG A 476 -8.59 -17.58 -7.10
CA ARG A 476 -7.43 -18.33 -6.63
C ARG A 476 -6.88 -19.26 -7.72
N ASP A 477 -7.75 -20.02 -8.37
CA ASP A 477 -7.34 -21.01 -9.37
C ASP A 477 -6.72 -20.34 -10.62
N VAL A 478 -7.34 -19.26 -11.13
CA VAL A 478 -6.78 -18.51 -12.29
C VAL A 478 -5.51 -17.77 -11.93
N SER A 479 -5.36 -17.29 -10.69
CA SER A 479 -4.12 -16.67 -10.22
C SER A 479 -2.98 -17.68 -10.16
N ALA A 480 -3.24 -18.91 -9.69
CA ALA A 480 -2.25 -19.99 -9.64
C ALA A 480 -1.69 -20.30 -11.04
N VAL A 481 -2.57 -20.44 -12.04
CA VAL A 481 -2.17 -20.67 -13.43
C VAL A 481 -1.29 -19.52 -13.92
N SER A 482 -1.70 -18.28 -13.71
CA SER A 482 -0.98 -17.09 -14.20
C SER A 482 0.37 -16.88 -13.48
N ILE A 483 0.50 -17.24 -12.21
CA ILE A 483 1.81 -17.24 -11.53
C ILE A 483 2.74 -18.26 -12.20
N ARG A 484 2.27 -19.48 -12.46
CA ARG A 484 3.07 -20.52 -13.12
C ARG A 484 3.50 -20.12 -14.53
N SER A 485 2.64 -19.42 -15.28
CA SER A 485 2.95 -18.87 -16.62
C SER A 485 4.08 -17.82 -16.59
N ASN A 486 4.33 -17.21 -15.45
CA ASN A 486 5.42 -16.24 -15.26
C ASN A 486 6.78 -16.88 -14.94
N ARG A 487 6.88 -18.22 -14.98
CA ARG A 487 8.16 -18.91 -14.83
C ARG A 487 9.00 -18.73 -16.09
N ARG A 488 10.23 -18.26 -15.92
CA ARG A 488 11.21 -18.01 -16.96
C ARG A 488 11.93 -19.30 -17.38
N SER A 489 12.56 -19.28 -18.54
CA SER A 489 13.38 -20.40 -19.05
C SER A 489 14.61 -20.71 -18.16
N ASP A 490 15.11 -19.73 -17.40
CA ASP A 490 16.19 -19.90 -16.46
C ASP A 490 15.75 -20.47 -15.09
N GLY A 491 14.44 -20.73 -14.93
CA GLY A 491 13.84 -21.29 -13.71
C GLY A 491 13.49 -20.27 -12.64
N LEU A 492 13.80 -18.99 -12.84
CA LEU A 492 13.31 -17.86 -12.02
C LEU A 492 11.90 -17.46 -12.45
N TYR A 493 11.34 -16.43 -11.80
CA TYR A 493 10.04 -15.87 -12.13
C TYR A 493 10.15 -14.38 -12.48
N HIS A 494 9.23 -13.90 -13.32
CA HIS A 494 9.06 -12.47 -13.52
C HIS A 494 8.48 -11.82 -12.28
N ALA A 495 8.94 -10.61 -11.94
CA ALA A 495 8.35 -9.78 -10.88
C ALA A 495 7.28 -8.84 -11.45
N TYR A 496 7.59 -8.28 -12.60
CA TYR A 496 6.75 -7.35 -13.35
C TYR A 496 6.88 -7.64 -14.84
N ASN A 497 5.78 -7.37 -15.55
CA ASN A 497 5.74 -7.37 -17.00
C ASN A 497 5.20 -6.02 -17.48
N ARG A 498 5.25 -5.78 -18.78
CA ARG A 498 4.55 -4.67 -19.43
C ARG A 498 3.54 -5.23 -20.41
N ILE A 499 2.47 -4.49 -20.63
CA ILE A 499 1.46 -4.81 -21.64
C ILE A 499 1.47 -3.77 -22.76
N ALA A 500 1.09 -4.20 -23.95
CA ALA A 500 0.70 -3.35 -25.06
C ALA A 500 -0.71 -3.73 -25.46
N VAL A 501 -1.64 -2.80 -25.26
CA VAL A 501 -3.06 -2.97 -25.60
C VAL A 501 -3.27 -2.48 -27.04
N ASN A 502 -3.77 -3.36 -27.89
CA ASN A 502 -4.04 -3.10 -29.30
C ASN A 502 -5.50 -3.44 -29.62
N THR A 503 -5.93 -3.13 -30.87
CA THR A 503 -7.27 -3.52 -31.35
C THR A 503 -7.51 -5.03 -31.26
N ASP A 504 -6.49 -5.83 -31.51
CA ASP A 504 -6.59 -7.28 -31.66
C ASP A 504 -6.30 -8.06 -30.38
N GLY A 505 -5.77 -7.39 -29.32
CA GLY A 505 -5.46 -8.07 -28.07
C GLY A 505 -4.50 -7.32 -27.15
N VAL A 506 -4.10 -8.00 -26.09
CA VAL A 506 -3.13 -7.53 -25.10
C VAL A 506 -1.87 -8.38 -25.18
N GLN A 507 -0.78 -7.78 -25.66
CA GLN A 507 0.53 -8.40 -25.78
C GLN A 507 1.34 -8.23 -24.49
N ILE A 508 2.12 -9.27 -24.14
CA ILE A 508 3.01 -9.25 -22.98
C ILE A 508 4.42 -8.86 -23.44
N LYS A 509 5.05 -7.93 -22.71
CA LYS A 509 6.46 -7.57 -22.82
C LYS A 509 7.17 -7.92 -21.52
N TYR A 510 7.90 -9.02 -21.53
CA TYR A 510 8.60 -9.50 -20.34
C TYR A 510 9.77 -8.60 -19.96
N LEU A 511 9.91 -8.36 -18.67
CA LEU A 511 11.06 -7.67 -18.08
C LEU A 511 12.11 -8.69 -17.62
N TYR A 512 13.32 -8.20 -17.34
CA TYR A 512 14.38 -9.04 -16.80
C TYR A 512 14.08 -9.45 -15.33
N GLU A 513 14.89 -10.35 -14.81
CA GLU A 513 14.75 -10.91 -13.49
C GLU A 513 14.93 -9.84 -12.39
N MET A 514 14.17 -10.00 -11.32
CA MET A 514 14.25 -9.19 -10.10
C MET A 514 14.08 -10.09 -8.88
N LEU A 515 14.71 -9.71 -7.77
CA LEU A 515 14.62 -10.44 -6.51
C LEU A 515 13.17 -10.50 -5.99
N GLU A 516 12.42 -9.41 -6.13
CA GLU A 516 11.03 -9.31 -5.65
C GLU A 516 10.14 -10.43 -6.18
N GLY A 517 10.26 -10.79 -7.46
CA GLY A 517 9.47 -11.87 -8.05
C GLY A 517 9.75 -13.21 -7.38
N GLN A 518 11.00 -13.49 -7.04
CA GLN A 518 11.39 -14.75 -6.40
C GLN A 518 10.84 -14.82 -4.97
N VAL A 519 10.98 -13.72 -4.21
CA VAL A 519 10.43 -13.61 -2.86
C VAL A 519 8.90 -13.72 -2.85
N ALA A 520 8.23 -13.05 -3.78
CA ALA A 520 6.77 -13.08 -3.88
C ALA A 520 6.25 -14.49 -4.20
N VAL A 521 6.87 -15.18 -5.15
CA VAL A 521 6.45 -16.55 -5.52
C VAL A 521 6.71 -17.53 -4.37
N LEU A 522 7.84 -17.44 -3.67
CA LEU A 522 8.10 -18.24 -2.47
C LEU A 522 7.07 -17.94 -1.36
N SER A 523 6.64 -16.68 -1.23
CA SER A 523 5.65 -16.26 -0.24
C SER A 523 4.21 -16.58 -0.63
N SER A 524 3.95 -16.94 -1.89
CA SER A 524 2.58 -17.16 -2.40
C SER A 524 1.90 -18.42 -1.89
N GLU A 525 2.66 -19.35 -1.29
CA GLU A 525 2.21 -20.68 -0.89
C GLU A 525 1.75 -21.56 -2.07
N LEU A 526 2.17 -21.22 -3.30
CA LEU A 526 1.86 -21.99 -4.51
C LEU A 526 2.85 -23.12 -4.79
N LEU A 527 4.11 -22.92 -4.43
CA LEU A 527 5.18 -23.85 -4.75
C LEU A 527 5.28 -24.96 -3.71
N GLU A 528 5.43 -26.19 -4.18
CA GLU A 528 5.79 -27.32 -3.34
C GLU A 528 7.23 -27.19 -2.82
N ALA A 529 7.59 -27.97 -1.80
CA ALA A 529 8.90 -27.88 -1.14
C ALA A 529 10.07 -28.08 -2.12
N ASP A 530 9.97 -29.04 -3.04
CA ASP A 530 11.00 -29.32 -4.05
C ASP A 530 11.11 -28.19 -5.09
N GLU A 531 9.98 -27.61 -5.49
CA GLU A 531 9.96 -26.44 -6.38
C GLU A 531 10.61 -25.23 -5.72
N SER A 532 10.29 -24.98 -4.45
CA SER A 532 10.88 -23.93 -3.62
C SER A 532 12.39 -24.10 -3.47
N LEU A 533 12.85 -25.32 -3.17
CA LEU A 533 14.28 -25.62 -3.10
C LEU A 533 14.99 -25.43 -4.44
N SER A 534 14.35 -25.83 -5.53
CA SER A 534 14.88 -25.63 -6.90
C SER A 534 15.01 -24.13 -7.22
N LEU A 535 14.00 -23.32 -6.88
CA LEU A 535 14.02 -21.87 -7.08
C LEU A 535 15.14 -21.23 -6.25
N LEU A 536 15.31 -21.59 -4.99
CA LEU A 536 16.39 -21.07 -4.12
C LEU A 536 17.78 -21.41 -4.66
N LYS A 537 17.98 -22.63 -5.17
CA LYS A 537 19.24 -23.04 -5.82
C LYS A 537 19.51 -22.25 -7.10
N THR A 538 18.48 -22.03 -7.92
CA THR A 538 18.57 -21.22 -9.14
C THR A 538 18.90 -19.77 -8.80
N LEU A 539 18.21 -19.19 -7.82
CA LEU A 539 18.45 -17.84 -7.36
C LEU A 539 19.89 -17.63 -6.83
N ARG A 540 20.42 -18.61 -6.10
CA ARG A 540 21.80 -18.60 -5.61
C ARG A 540 22.86 -18.58 -6.73
N ASN A 541 22.54 -19.17 -7.88
CA ASN A 541 23.40 -19.24 -9.03
C ASN A 541 23.12 -18.17 -10.11
N SER A 542 22.17 -17.28 -9.84
CA SER A 542 21.74 -16.23 -10.78
C SER A 542 22.59 -14.95 -10.63
N PRO A 543 22.52 -14.01 -11.59
CA PRO A 543 23.13 -12.70 -11.51
C PRO A 543 22.63 -11.81 -10.35
N LEU A 544 21.53 -12.22 -9.68
CA LEU A 544 21.01 -11.53 -8.51
C LEU A 544 21.83 -11.80 -7.24
N TYR A 545 22.63 -12.88 -7.21
CA TYR A 545 23.48 -13.16 -6.07
C TYR A 545 24.86 -12.52 -6.20
N THR A 546 25.32 -11.88 -5.15
CA THR A 546 26.68 -11.33 -5.06
C THR A 546 27.52 -12.04 -3.98
N ALA A 547 28.49 -12.84 -4.42
CA ALA A 547 29.39 -13.56 -3.51
C ALA A 547 30.22 -12.63 -2.62
N ARG A 548 30.55 -11.43 -3.12
CA ARG A 548 31.33 -10.42 -2.38
C ARG A 548 30.61 -9.95 -1.10
N GLN A 549 29.28 -9.85 -1.18
CA GLN A 549 28.46 -9.35 -0.07
C GLN A 549 27.72 -10.48 0.67
N HIS A 550 27.81 -11.73 0.20
CA HIS A 550 26.99 -12.85 0.66
C HIS A 550 25.50 -12.51 0.71
N SER A 551 25.02 -11.75 -0.29
CA SER A 551 23.67 -11.18 -0.34
C SER A 551 23.11 -11.22 -1.75
N TYR A 552 21.85 -10.81 -1.87
CA TYR A 552 21.14 -10.69 -3.13
C TYR A 552 20.94 -9.22 -3.50
N LEU A 553 21.05 -8.92 -4.79
CA LEU A 553 20.73 -7.63 -5.37
C LEU A 553 19.26 -7.61 -5.76
N LEU A 554 18.61 -6.46 -5.61
CA LEU A 554 17.24 -6.27 -6.07
C LEU A 554 17.12 -6.44 -7.59
N TYR A 555 18.08 -5.91 -8.31
CA TYR A 555 18.25 -6.00 -9.76
C TYR A 555 19.63 -6.57 -10.11
N PRO A 556 19.78 -7.32 -11.21
CA PRO A 556 21.09 -7.77 -11.66
C PRO A 556 21.97 -6.57 -12.05
N ASN A 557 23.26 -6.66 -11.75
CA ASN A 557 24.21 -5.64 -12.18
C ASN A 557 24.47 -5.75 -13.68
N ARG A 558 23.70 -5.01 -14.47
CA ARG A 558 23.76 -5.03 -15.93
C ARG A 558 24.71 -3.95 -16.45
N GLN A 559 25.59 -4.37 -17.33
CA GLN A 559 26.41 -3.45 -18.12
C GLN A 559 25.51 -2.86 -19.22
N LEU A 560 25.03 -1.65 -19.01
CA LEU A 560 24.27 -0.96 -20.05
C LEU A 560 25.23 -0.33 -21.06
N PRO A 561 24.94 -0.37 -22.35
CA PRO A 561 25.71 0.35 -23.34
C PRO A 561 25.70 1.85 -23.00
N SER A 562 26.87 2.50 -23.16
CA SER A 562 26.97 3.94 -22.94
C SER A 562 26.05 4.73 -23.86
N PHE A 563 25.76 5.99 -23.50
CA PHE A 563 24.98 6.88 -24.36
C PHE A 563 25.56 6.94 -25.78
N MET A 564 26.87 7.12 -25.90
CA MET A 564 27.55 7.16 -27.20
C MET A 564 27.36 5.87 -28.00
N ALA A 565 27.45 4.70 -27.36
CA ALA A 565 27.25 3.42 -28.05
C ALA A 565 25.79 3.23 -28.52
N ARG A 566 24.81 3.70 -27.74
CA ARG A 566 23.38 3.61 -28.09
C ARG A 566 22.96 4.61 -29.15
N ASN A 567 23.58 5.78 -29.15
CA ASN A 567 23.24 6.88 -30.03
C ASN A 567 23.97 6.80 -31.39
N LEU A 568 24.91 5.87 -31.51
CA LEU A 568 25.64 5.63 -32.76
C LEU A 568 24.72 5.10 -33.85
N VAL A 569 24.67 5.80 -35.00
CA VAL A 569 23.96 5.34 -36.19
C VAL A 569 24.85 4.35 -36.95
N PRO A 570 24.36 3.13 -37.24
CA PRO A 570 25.16 2.14 -37.97
C PRO A 570 25.64 2.72 -39.32
N ARG A 571 26.91 2.54 -39.62
CA ARG A 571 27.55 3.06 -40.85
C ARG A 571 26.84 2.59 -42.12
N THR A 572 26.41 1.32 -42.15
CA THR A 572 25.64 0.78 -43.26
C THR A 572 24.32 1.50 -43.50
N PHE A 573 23.66 1.94 -42.42
CA PHE A 573 22.43 2.74 -42.52
C PHE A 573 22.72 4.14 -43.02
N VAL A 574 23.76 4.81 -42.51
CA VAL A 574 24.19 6.14 -43.00
C VAL A 574 24.49 6.11 -44.49
N GLU A 575 25.21 5.08 -44.97
CA GLU A 575 25.61 4.95 -46.36
C GLU A 575 24.42 4.62 -47.29
N SER A 576 23.37 3.96 -46.77
CA SER A 576 22.19 3.61 -47.56
C SER A 576 21.09 4.67 -47.53
N SER A 577 21.09 5.55 -46.53
CA SER A 577 20.06 6.58 -46.30
C SER A 577 20.36 7.83 -47.12
N ARG A 578 19.42 8.19 -48.01
CA ARG A 578 19.49 9.46 -48.76
C ARG A 578 19.37 10.65 -47.85
N LEU A 579 18.47 10.58 -46.83
CA LEU A 579 18.27 11.64 -45.86
C LEU A 579 19.55 11.91 -45.06
N MET A 580 20.20 10.85 -44.51
CA MET A 580 21.43 10.99 -43.76
C MET A 580 22.54 11.63 -44.61
N THR A 581 22.69 11.19 -45.84
CA THR A 581 23.68 11.73 -46.78
C THR A 581 23.40 13.22 -47.07
N ALA A 582 22.15 13.62 -47.29
CA ALA A 582 21.77 15.01 -47.51
C ALA A 582 22.00 15.90 -46.31
N LEU A 583 21.64 15.45 -45.09
CA LEU A 583 21.86 16.19 -43.86
C LEU A 583 23.34 16.40 -43.56
N LEU A 584 24.15 15.37 -43.68
CA LEU A 584 25.60 15.45 -43.45
C LEU A 584 26.29 16.34 -44.48
N SER A 585 25.89 16.28 -45.75
CA SER A 585 26.43 17.11 -46.83
C SER A 585 26.07 18.58 -46.67
N SER A 586 24.88 18.90 -46.15
CA SER A 586 24.43 20.28 -45.88
C SER A 586 24.92 20.82 -44.56
N GLY A 587 25.51 19.99 -43.68
CA GLY A 587 25.86 20.37 -42.33
C GLY A 587 24.66 20.60 -41.42
N ASN A 588 23.49 20.05 -41.77
CA ASN A 588 22.29 20.13 -40.95
C ASN A 588 22.38 19.12 -39.80
N THR A 589 22.37 19.63 -38.55
CA THR A 589 22.49 18.83 -37.33
C THR A 589 21.16 18.54 -36.63
N ASP A 590 20.04 18.77 -37.31
CA ASP A 590 18.71 18.64 -36.71
C ASP A 590 18.31 17.19 -36.37
N LEU A 591 18.85 16.23 -37.08
CA LEU A 591 18.61 14.79 -36.82
C LEU A 591 19.86 14.06 -36.39
N VAL A 592 21.00 14.32 -37.03
CA VAL A 592 22.27 13.61 -36.77
C VAL A 592 23.45 14.58 -36.74
N GLU A 593 24.48 14.16 -36.03
CA GLU A 593 25.77 14.89 -35.91
C GLU A 593 26.90 13.93 -36.25
N GLN A 594 27.95 14.41 -36.91
CA GLN A 594 29.16 13.63 -37.21
C GLN A 594 30.32 14.13 -36.35
N ASP A 595 31.02 13.18 -35.71
CA ASP A 595 32.23 13.48 -34.95
C ASP A 595 33.49 13.60 -35.85
N GLN A 596 34.61 13.99 -35.24
CA GLN A 596 35.91 14.13 -35.95
C GLN A 596 36.45 12.82 -36.52
N SER A 597 35.98 11.67 -36.01
CA SER A 597 36.36 10.36 -36.50
C SER A 597 35.47 9.86 -37.64
N GLY A 598 34.44 10.64 -38.01
CA GLY A 598 33.47 10.29 -39.06
C GLY A 598 32.32 9.40 -38.58
N GLN A 599 32.21 9.16 -37.26
CA GLN A 599 31.05 8.44 -36.71
C GLN A 599 29.83 9.35 -36.62
N VAL A 600 28.66 8.82 -36.94
CA VAL A 600 27.40 9.56 -36.95
C VAL A 600 26.54 9.16 -35.77
N TYR A 601 25.99 10.15 -35.08
CA TYR A 601 25.14 9.99 -33.91
C TYR A 601 23.82 10.73 -34.10
N PHE A 602 22.75 10.26 -33.48
CA PHE A 602 21.56 11.06 -33.37
C PHE A 602 21.83 12.29 -32.51
N ALA A 603 21.23 13.43 -32.85
CA ALA A 603 21.36 14.66 -32.10
C ALA A 603 20.92 14.46 -30.63
N GLY A 604 21.68 15.00 -29.68
CA GLY A 604 21.51 14.75 -28.25
C GLY A 604 20.18 15.22 -27.65
N LYS A 605 19.36 15.94 -28.40
CA LYS A 605 18.04 16.47 -27.99
C LYS A 605 16.90 15.45 -28.02
N PHE A 606 17.12 14.25 -28.56
CA PHE A 606 16.05 13.25 -28.69
C PHE A 606 15.91 12.40 -27.44
N ASN A 607 14.68 12.30 -26.92
CA ASN A 607 14.33 11.51 -25.74
C ASN A 607 13.59 10.21 -26.10
N ASN A 608 12.90 10.19 -27.24
CA ASN A 608 12.05 9.07 -27.66
C ASN A 608 11.75 9.13 -29.16
N THR A 609 11.08 8.10 -29.65
CA THR A 609 10.66 8.01 -31.07
C THR A 609 9.76 9.17 -31.51
N ALA A 610 8.91 9.69 -30.64
CA ALA A 610 8.02 10.81 -30.99
C ALA A 610 8.81 12.10 -31.26
N SER A 611 9.87 12.37 -30.51
CA SER A 611 10.74 13.52 -30.76
C SER A 611 11.52 13.40 -32.08
N VAL A 612 11.90 12.19 -32.47
CA VAL A 612 12.51 11.92 -33.80
C VAL A 612 11.48 12.11 -34.92
N ALA A 613 10.25 11.59 -34.74
CA ALA A 613 9.17 11.75 -35.71
C ALA A 613 8.81 13.23 -35.95
N ALA A 614 8.79 14.02 -34.89
CA ALA A 614 8.57 15.47 -34.99
C ALA A 614 9.70 16.17 -35.77
N ALA A 615 10.97 15.77 -35.54
CA ALA A 615 12.10 16.29 -36.30
C ALA A 615 12.02 15.92 -37.79
N LEU A 616 11.65 14.68 -38.10
CA LEU A 616 11.42 14.25 -39.48
C LEU A 616 10.30 15.04 -40.18
N THR A 617 9.21 15.31 -39.46
CA THR A 617 8.11 16.14 -39.99
C THR A 617 8.57 17.59 -40.30
N ARG A 618 9.39 18.17 -39.43
CA ARG A 618 9.98 19.49 -39.65
C ARG A 618 10.93 19.49 -40.87
N LEU A 619 11.85 18.52 -40.95
CA LEU A 619 12.77 18.39 -42.08
C LEU A 619 12.04 18.23 -43.42
N ALA A 620 10.92 17.53 -43.44
CA ALA A 620 10.08 17.44 -44.63
C ALA A 620 9.55 18.81 -45.07
N SER A 621 9.25 19.71 -44.15
CA SER A 621 8.83 21.08 -44.47
C SER A 621 9.98 22.04 -44.88
N GLU A 622 11.21 21.64 -44.56
CA GLU A 622 12.45 22.42 -44.81
C GLU A 622 13.20 21.98 -46.06
N GLY A 623 12.59 21.21 -46.94
CA GLY A 623 13.13 20.85 -48.25
C GLY A 623 13.63 19.40 -48.39
N TYR A 624 13.47 18.55 -47.33
CA TYR A 624 13.87 17.16 -47.35
C TYR A 624 12.68 16.19 -47.49
N ALA A 625 11.55 16.66 -48.09
CA ALA A 625 10.31 15.89 -48.16
C ALA A 625 10.45 14.49 -48.83
N GLU A 626 11.14 14.44 -49.94
CA GLU A 626 11.37 13.20 -50.72
C GLU A 626 12.28 12.22 -49.94
N ASP A 627 13.32 12.75 -49.28
CA ASP A 627 14.27 11.94 -48.54
C ASP A 627 13.64 11.40 -47.23
N VAL A 628 12.83 12.22 -46.56
CA VAL A 628 12.06 11.75 -45.38
C VAL A 628 11.02 10.69 -45.78
N ALA A 629 10.36 10.85 -46.92
CA ALA A 629 9.39 9.87 -47.39
C ALA A 629 10.01 8.51 -47.71
N ALA A 630 11.28 8.50 -48.13
CA ALA A 630 12.02 7.26 -48.43
C ALA A 630 12.46 6.51 -47.15
N GLU A 631 12.49 7.15 -45.96
CA GLU A 631 12.93 6.58 -44.70
C GLU A 631 11.77 6.15 -43.77
N ARG A 632 10.52 6.45 -44.12
CA ARG A 632 9.31 6.04 -43.38
C ARG A 632 8.80 4.66 -43.81
#